data_8785ca4965514c455c50f6f1bf792a45
#
_entry.id   8785ca4965514c455c50f6f1bf792a45
#
_cell.length_a   1.000
_cell.length_b   1.000
_cell.length_c   1.000
_cell.angle_alpha   90.00
_cell.angle_beta   90.00
_cell.angle_gamma   90.00
#
_symmetry.space_group_name_H-M   'P 1'
#
loop_
_entity.id
_entity.type
_entity.pdbx_description
1 polymer ?
#
loop_
_entity_poly.entity_id
_entity_poly.type
_entity_poly.pdbx_seq_one_letter_code
_entity_poly.pdbx_strand_id
1 'polypeptide(L)'
;MYPVDEHDRVVPLEGIPKPEPGAPEPIVIADEQAVVLCYVTEYQETENLSPKICAIRFHLAHVHLFGAPNDEALEGHPLWNHGLGFYGVFRVDQSSLIRRLAAMNSVHKLHSYSAFDELNHYIVTLHDSAFECVARSFETVIEQVDWTKRHEMALQLLRRVPAPDISRFIRTDPLSKLYRRLPPMFRFVIDAFRS
;
A
#
# COMPACT_ATOMS: atom_id res chain seq x y z
N MET A 1 -5.00 -18.73 3.33
CA MET A 1 -4.32 -18.37 2.09
C MET A 1 -5.29 -18.52 0.93
N TYR A 2 -5.25 -17.68 -0.09
CA TYR A 2 -6.15 -17.69 -1.26
C TYR A 2 -5.55 -18.54 -2.40
N PRO A 3 -6.36 -19.12 -3.28
CA PRO A 3 -5.87 -19.82 -4.45
C PRO A 3 -5.30 -18.82 -5.45
N VAL A 4 -4.16 -19.18 -6.05
CA VAL A 4 -3.46 -18.46 -7.11
C VAL A 4 -3.63 -19.24 -8.41
N ASP A 5 -3.73 -18.56 -9.54
CA ASP A 5 -3.82 -19.19 -10.86
C ASP A 5 -2.68 -18.76 -11.79
N GLU A 6 -2.64 -19.29 -12.99
CA GLU A 6 -1.56 -19.09 -13.97
C GLU A 6 -1.40 -17.64 -14.47
N HIS A 7 -2.38 -16.78 -14.22
CA HIS A 7 -2.38 -15.39 -14.67
C HIS A 7 -1.69 -14.45 -13.66
N ASP A 8 -1.57 -14.88 -12.40
CA ASP A 8 -0.88 -14.08 -11.38
C ASP A 8 0.59 -13.90 -11.77
N ARG A 9 1.07 -12.66 -11.74
CA ARG A 9 2.46 -12.34 -12.03
C ARG A 9 3.00 -11.35 -11.01
N VAL A 10 4.02 -11.74 -10.28
CA VAL A 10 4.69 -10.88 -9.30
C VAL A 10 5.78 -10.07 -10.00
N VAL A 11 5.74 -8.76 -9.80
CA VAL A 11 6.67 -7.80 -10.39
C VAL A 11 7.29 -6.96 -9.28
N PRO A 12 8.62 -6.85 -9.18
CA PRO A 12 9.26 -5.98 -8.20
C PRO A 12 8.89 -4.51 -8.44
N LEU A 13 8.69 -3.76 -7.36
CA LEU A 13 8.49 -2.33 -7.38
C LEU A 13 9.81 -1.62 -7.15
N GLU A 14 10.26 -0.91 -8.20
CA GLU A 14 11.49 -0.13 -8.14
C GLU A 14 11.30 1.18 -7.34
N GLY A 15 12.38 1.68 -6.76
CA GLY A 15 12.39 2.97 -6.05
C GLY A 15 11.86 2.93 -4.61
N ILE A 16 11.43 1.77 -4.11
CA ILE A 16 11.08 1.56 -2.72
C ILE A 16 12.25 0.86 -2.03
N PRO A 17 12.77 1.38 -0.90
CA PRO A 17 13.86 0.73 -0.18
C PRO A 17 13.49 -0.70 0.23
N LYS A 18 14.41 -1.62 0.05
CA LYS A 18 14.24 -3.01 0.47
C LYS A 18 14.24 -3.12 1.99
N PRO A 19 13.47 -4.07 2.56
CA PRO A 19 13.59 -4.41 3.97
C PRO A 19 14.99 -4.90 4.33
N GLU A 20 15.44 -4.60 5.55
CA GLU A 20 16.64 -5.17 6.13
C GLU A 20 16.50 -6.70 6.24
N PRO A 21 17.44 -7.51 5.68
CA PRO A 21 17.30 -8.96 5.67
C PRO A 21 17.32 -9.62 7.05
N GLY A 22 18.06 -9.08 8.01
CA GLY A 22 18.22 -9.69 9.34
C GLY A 22 17.19 -9.25 10.35
N ALA A 23 16.88 -7.94 10.39
CA ALA A 23 16.00 -7.36 11.41
C ALA A 23 15.18 -6.18 10.87
N PRO A 24 14.23 -6.42 9.96
CA PRO A 24 13.38 -5.36 9.40
C PRO A 24 12.42 -4.75 10.42
N GLU A 25 12.18 -5.42 11.56
CA GLU A 25 11.34 -4.93 12.67
C GLU A 25 10.00 -4.34 12.22
N PRO A 26 9.21 -5.06 11.41
CA PRO A 26 8.02 -4.50 10.80
C PRO A 26 6.91 -4.24 11.81
N ILE A 27 6.15 -3.16 11.57
CA ILE A 27 4.88 -2.90 12.24
C ILE A 27 3.79 -2.60 11.21
N VAL A 28 2.57 -3.02 11.52
CA VAL A 28 1.38 -2.72 10.71
C VAL A 28 0.36 -2.02 11.59
N ILE A 29 -0.14 -0.88 11.12
CA ILE A 29 -1.22 -0.12 11.76
C ILE A 29 -2.29 0.14 10.71
N ALA A 30 -3.54 -0.11 11.03
CA ALA A 30 -4.64 -0.01 10.06
C ALA A 30 -5.89 0.62 10.67
N ASP A 31 -6.67 1.25 9.79
CA ASP A 31 -8.07 1.59 10.01
C ASP A 31 -8.91 1.11 8.80
N GLU A 32 -10.19 1.50 8.71
CA GLU A 32 -11.07 1.09 7.60
C GLU A 32 -10.69 1.69 6.24
N GLN A 33 -9.81 2.69 6.18
CA GLN A 33 -9.47 3.41 4.96
C GLN A 33 -8.04 3.23 4.50
N ALA A 34 -7.14 2.94 5.43
CA ALA A 34 -5.72 2.86 5.14
C ALA A 34 -5.01 1.83 6.00
N VAL A 35 -3.93 1.31 5.46
CA VAL A 35 -2.97 0.47 6.18
C VAL A 35 -1.59 1.09 6.03
N VAL A 36 -0.83 1.13 7.10
CA VAL A 36 0.56 1.58 7.11
C VAL A 36 1.44 0.41 7.54
N LEU A 37 2.39 0.07 6.68
CA LEU A 37 3.50 -0.83 7.00
C LEU A 37 4.76 0.03 7.18
N CYS A 38 5.43 -0.12 8.32
CA CYS A 38 6.76 0.45 8.54
C CYS A 38 7.77 -0.67 8.74
N TYR A 39 8.98 -0.49 8.21
CA TYR A 39 10.08 -1.41 8.41
C TYR A 39 11.44 -0.70 8.34
N VAL A 40 12.46 -1.29 8.93
CA VAL A 40 13.86 -0.88 8.79
C VAL A 40 14.34 -1.29 7.39
N THR A 41 14.97 -0.36 6.68
CA THR A 41 15.49 -0.62 5.34
C THR A 41 16.89 -1.20 5.37
N GLU A 42 17.24 -1.94 4.32
CA GLU A 42 18.63 -2.36 4.08
C GLU A 42 19.57 -1.16 4.18
N TYR A 43 20.67 -1.30 4.91
CA TYR A 43 21.71 -0.27 5.07
C TYR A 43 23.08 -0.90 4.91
N GLN A 44 24.04 -0.09 4.48
CA GLN A 44 25.44 -0.51 4.43
C GLN A 44 26.16 -0.06 5.71
N GLU A 45 26.72 -0.99 6.45
CA GLU A 45 27.46 -0.72 7.72
C GLU A 45 28.62 0.27 7.60
N THR A 46 29.10 0.53 6.36
CA THR A 46 30.18 1.48 6.09
C THR A 46 29.81 2.95 6.30
N GLU A 47 28.52 3.24 6.38
CA GLU A 47 28.03 4.56 6.71
C GLU A 47 27.67 4.57 8.20
N ASN A 48 28.39 5.25 9.06
CA ASN A 48 28.06 5.47 10.49
C ASN A 48 26.69 6.18 10.69
N LEU A 49 25.69 5.80 9.90
CA LEU A 49 24.37 6.40 9.86
C LEU A 49 23.38 5.48 10.55
N SER A 50 22.46 6.06 11.28
CA SER A 50 21.31 5.32 11.83
C SER A 50 20.52 4.68 10.71
N PRO A 51 19.92 3.50 10.91
CA PRO A 51 19.08 2.85 9.90
C PRO A 51 17.95 3.79 9.47
N LYS A 52 17.57 3.70 8.20
CA LYS A 52 16.41 4.41 7.66
C LYS A 52 15.17 3.56 7.88
N ILE A 53 14.05 4.20 8.16
CA ILE A 53 12.74 3.58 8.25
C ILE A 53 11.97 3.94 6.98
N CYS A 54 11.43 2.93 6.31
CA CYS A 54 10.47 3.09 5.25
C CYS A 54 9.06 2.85 5.82
N ALA A 55 8.17 3.81 5.65
CA ALA A 55 6.77 3.68 5.93
C ALA A 55 5.98 3.74 4.61
N ILE A 56 5.18 2.72 4.34
CA ILE A 56 4.30 2.63 3.17
C ILE A 56 2.87 2.74 3.65
N ARG A 57 2.15 3.77 3.20
CA ARG A 57 0.73 3.91 3.44
C ARG A 57 -0.05 3.48 2.21
N PHE A 58 -0.89 2.48 2.38
CA PHE A 58 -1.79 1.97 1.35
C PHE A 58 -3.16 2.64 1.50
N HIS A 59 -3.63 3.28 0.43
CA HIS A 59 -4.87 4.04 0.41
C HIS A 59 -6.05 3.19 -0.03
N LEU A 60 -7.19 3.33 0.65
CA LEU A 60 -8.41 2.57 0.37
C LEU A 60 -8.10 1.07 0.31
N ALA A 61 -7.50 0.57 1.38
CA ALA A 61 -7.17 -0.82 1.54
C ALA A 61 -8.44 -1.66 1.72
N HIS A 62 -8.61 -2.67 0.88
CA HIS A 62 -9.74 -3.60 0.91
C HIS A 62 -9.47 -4.80 1.80
N VAL A 63 -8.23 -5.25 1.83
CA VAL A 63 -7.76 -6.36 2.66
C VAL A 63 -6.27 -6.22 2.87
N HIS A 64 -5.80 -6.66 4.03
CA HIS A 64 -4.38 -6.87 4.27
C HIS A 64 -4.18 -8.16 5.08
N LEU A 65 -3.03 -8.77 4.89
CA LEU A 65 -2.55 -9.97 5.60
C LEU A 65 -1.16 -9.66 6.12
N PHE A 66 -0.87 -10.04 7.35
CA PHE A 66 0.46 -9.87 7.93
C PHE A 66 0.77 -11.06 8.84
N GLY A 67 1.92 -11.67 8.63
CA GLY A 67 2.37 -12.84 9.38
C GLY A 67 3.10 -13.85 8.50
N ALA A 68 2.95 -15.12 8.79
CA ALA A 68 3.60 -16.19 8.03
C ALA A 68 3.23 -16.15 6.52
N PRO A 69 4.17 -16.60 5.64
CA PRO A 69 5.42 -17.26 5.96
C PRO A 69 6.55 -16.29 6.33
N ASN A 70 7.55 -16.79 7.03
CA ASN A 70 8.87 -16.18 7.12
C ASN A 70 9.71 -16.50 5.86
N ASP A 71 10.94 -15.99 5.80
CA ASP A 71 11.84 -16.23 4.66
C ASP A 71 12.19 -17.72 4.46
N GLU A 72 12.42 -18.49 5.53
CA GLU A 72 12.73 -19.92 5.45
C GLU A 72 11.58 -20.75 4.83
N ALA A 73 10.35 -20.28 4.95
CA ALA A 73 9.15 -20.94 4.43
C ALA A 73 8.55 -20.23 3.20
N LEU A 74 9.20 -19.18 2.68
CA LEU A 74 8.67 -18.35 1.60
C LEU A 74 8.46 -19.13 0.31
N GLU A 75 9.25 -20.17 0.05
CA GLU A 75 9.05 -21.06 -1.10
C GLU A 75 7.70 -21.77 -1.09
N GLY A 76 7.08 -21.92 0.09
CA GLY A 76 5.71 -22.43 0.25
C GLY A 76 4.61 -21.42 -0.03
N HIS A 77 4.95 -20.14 -0.30
CA HIS A 77 3.95 -19.12 -0.61
C HIS A 77 3.31 -19.41 -1.98
N PRO A 78 1.96 -19.27 -2.14
CA PRO A 78 1.29 -19.57 -3.43
C PRO A 78 1.86 -18.81 -4.63
N LEU A 79 2.38 -17.62 -4.42
CA LEU A 79 2.97 -16.78 -5.47
C LEU A 79 4.47 -17.02 -5.71
N TRP A 80 5.09 -17.97 -5.02
CA TRP A 80 6.52 -18.25 -5.19
C TRP A 80 6.89 -18.51 -6.64
N ASN A 81 6.18 -19.43 -7.29
CA ASN A 81 6.42 -19.81 -8.68
C ASN A 81 5.93 -18.75 -9.71
N HIS A 82 5.38 -17.64 -9.24
CA HIS A 82 4.91 -16.51 -10.04
C HIS A 82 5.83 -15.29 -10.01
N GLY A 83 7.04 -15.44 -9.42
CA GLY A 83 8.08 -14.40 -9.39
C GLY A 83 8.25 -13.71 -8.04
N LEU A 84 7.63 -14.20 -6.96
CA LEU A 84 7.89 -13.69 -5.61
C LEU A 84 9.33 -13.97 -5.21
N GLY A 85 9.99 -12.99 -4.60
CA GLY A 85 11.36 -13.08 -4.14
C GLY A 85 11.51 -12.69 -2.67
N PHE A 86 12.75 -12.84 -2.16
CA PHE A 86 13.09 -12.46 -0.79
C PHE A 86 13.32 -10.95 -0.65
N TYR A 87 13.03 -10.41 0.53
CA TYR A 87 13.40 -9.06 0.98
C TYR A 87 13.11 -7.96 -0.06
N GLY A 88 11.84 -7.86 -0.47
CA GLY A 88 11.44 -6.92 -1.49
C GLY A 88 10.02 -6.41 -1.36
N VAL A 89 9.72 -5.45 -2.19
CA VAL A 89 8.38 -4.90 -2.38
C VAL A 89 7.92 -5.23 -3.79
N PHE A 90 6.74 -5.81 -3.92
CA PHE A 90 6.23 -6.34 -5.19
C PHE A 90 4.80 -5.91 -5.42
N ARG A 91 4.39 -5.95 -6.69
CA ARG A 91 3.01 -5.90 -7.14
C ARG A 91 2.65 -7.19 -7.83
N VAL A 92 1.43 -7.66 -7.64
CA VAL A 92 0.88 -8.81 -8.36
C VAL A 92 -0.03 -8.32 -9.47
N ASP A 93 0.42 -8.46 -10.70
CA ASP A 93 -0.38 -8.19 -11.89
C ASP A 93 -1.37 -9.34 -12.12
N GLN A 94 -2.56 -9.01 -12.60
CA GLN A 94 -3.66 -9.97 -12.85
C GLN A 94 -4.03 -10.80 -11.60
N SER A 95 -4.01 -10.17 -10.43
CA SER A 95 -4.19 -10.81 -9.13
C SER A 95 -5.49 -11.61 -9.00
N SER A 96 -5.37 -12.91 -8.73
CA SER A 96 -6.50 -13.79 -8.39
C SER A 96 -7.19 -13.36 -7.09
N LEU A 97 -6.46 -12.76 -6.15
CA LEU A 97 -7.04 -12.20 -4.92
C LEU A 97 -8.02 -11.06 -5.24
N ILE A 98 -7.65 -10.13 -6.12
CA ILE A 98 -8.54 -9.03 -6.54
C ILE A 98 -9.78 -9.59 -7.24
N ARG A 99 -9.62 -10.56 -8.17
CA ARG A 99 -10.75 -11.21 -8.83
C ARG A 99 -11.69 -11.89 -7.83
N ARG A 100 -11.14 -12.52 -6.80
CA ARG A 100 -11.91 -13.15 -5.74
C ARG A 100 -12.68 -12.14 -4.89
N LEU A 101 -12.05 -11.01 -4.53
CA LEU A 101 -12.74 -9.91 -3.84
C LEU A 101 -13.90 -9.35 -4.67
N ALA A 102 -13.70 -9.18 -5.98
CA ALA A 102 -14.76 -8.77 -6.89
C ALA A 102 -15.92 -9.78 -6.93
N ALA A 103 -15.60 -11.09 -7.02
CA ALA A 103 -16.60 -12.14 -7.00
C ALA A 103 -17.37 -12.19 -5.67
N MET A 104 -16.68 -12.03 -4.53
CA MET A 104 -17.35 -11.94 -3.21
C MET A 104 -18.31 -10.74 -3.14
N ASN A 105 -17.94 -9.61 -3.72
CA ASN A 105 -18.77 -8.40 -3.73
C ASN A 105 -19.95 -8.49 -4.72
N SER A 106 -20.01 -9.51 -5.56
CA SER A 106 -21.07 -9.64 -6.60
C SER A 106 -22.49 -9.76 -6.04
N VAL A 107 -22.64 -10.11 -4.76
CA VAL A 107 -23.93 -10.14 -4.05
C VAL A 107 -24.49 -8.74 -3.78
N HIS A 108 -23.65 -7.71 -3.89
CA HIS A 108 -24.08 -6.33 -3.65
C HIS A 108 -24.86 -5.79 -4.85
N LYS A 109 -26.03 -5.17 -4.62
CA LYS A 109 -26.92 -4.67 -5.70
C LYS A 109 -26.28 -3.63 -6.63
N LEU A 110 -25.31 -2.88 -6.14
CA LEU A 110 -24.56 -1.85 -6.90
C LEU A 110 -23.16 -2.35 -7.26
N HIS A 111 -22.98 -3.67 -7.34
CA HIS A 111 -21.68 -4.24 -7.73
C HIS A 111 -21.26 -3.78 -9.13
N SER A 112 -19.99 -3.45 -9.27
CA SER A 112 -19.35 -3.20 -10.56
C SER A 112 -17.96 -3.83 -10.56
N TYR A 113 -17.68 -4.69 -11.52
CA TYR A 113 -16.35 -5.27 -11.70
C TYR A 113 -15.30 -4.19 -11.96
N SER A 114 -15.65 -3.13 -12.71
CA SER A 114 -14.73 -2.02 -13.02
C SER A 114 -14.24 -1.25 -11.79
N ALA A 115 -14.94 -1.32 -10.65
CA ALA A 115 -14.46 -0.74 -9.41
C ALA A 115 -13.24 -1.47 -8.85
N PHE A 116 -13.05 -2.73 -9.22
CA PHE A 116 -11.90 -3.55 -8.82
C PHE A 116 -10.71 -3.41 -9.77
N ASP A 117 -10.90 -2.88 -10.98
CA ASP A 117 -9.82 -2.61 -11.95
C ASP A 117 -8.85 -1.53 -11.47
N GLU A 118 -9.30 -0.67 -10.52
CA GLU A 118 -8.46 0.36 -9.91
C GLU A 118 -7.63 -0.14 -8.73
N LEU A 119 -7.82 -1.39 -8.29
CA LEU A 119 -7.10 -1.97 -7.18
C LEU A 119 -5.79 -2.60 -7.64
N ASN A 120 -4.82 -2.57 -6.75
CA ASN A 120 -3.53 -3.21 -6.92
C ASN A 120 -3.29 -4.14 -5.73
N HIS A 121 -2.62 -5.24 -6.00
CA HIS A 121 -2.21 -6.19 -4.98
C HIS A 121 -0.70 -6.03 -4.74
N TYR A 122 -0.33 -5.68 -3.53
CA TYR A 122 1.05 -5.43 -3.09
C TYR A 122 1.50 -6.52 -2.13
N ILE A 123 2.78 -6.89 -2.21
CA ILE A 123 3.42 -7.84 -1.28
C ILE A 123 4.75 -7.25 -0.84
N VAL A 124 5.05 -7.39 0.44
CA VAL A 124 6.37 -7.09 1.03
C VAL A 124 6.84 -8.35 1.76
N THR A 125 7.99 -8.88 1.34
CA THR A 125 8.62 -10.03 1.98
C THR A 125 9.68 -9.57 2.97
N LEU A 126 9.58 -10.04 4.19
CA LEU A 126 10.38 -9.66 5.32
C LEU A 126 11.11 -10.89 5.88
N HIS A 127 11.90 -10.75 6.95
CA HIS A 127 12.61 -11.87 7.55
C HIS A 127 11.62 -12.87 8.20
N ASP A 128 10.91 -12.43 9.23
CA ASP A 128 10.02 -13.32 10.02
C ASP A 128 8.58 -13.33 9.52
N SER A 129 8.25 -12.59 8.45
CA SER A 129 6.88 -12.43 7.99
C SER A 129 6.79 -11.98 6.54
N ALA A 130 5.60 -12.08 5.99
CA ALA A 130 5.20 -11.42 4.76
C ALA A 130 4.01 -10.50 5.03
N PHE A 131 3.91 -9.44 4.27
CA PHE A 131 2.77 -8.52 4.28
C PHE A 131 2.15 -8.46 2.89
N GLU A 132 0.84 -8.62 2.80
CA GLU A 132 0.08 -8.45 1.56
C GLU A 132 -1.01 -7.41 1.77
N CYS A 133 -1.30 -6.62 0.74
CA CYS A 133 -2.37 -5.62 0.78
C CYS A 133 -2.98 -5.41 -0.60
N VAL A 134 -4.32 -5.43 -0.66
CA VAL A 134 -5.07 -4.97 -1.84
C VAL A 134 -5.58 -3.57 -1.55
N ALA A 135 -5.06 -2.61 -2.30
CA ALA A 135 -5.38 -1.20 -2.13
C ALA A 135 -5.41 -0.46 -3.48
N ARG A 136 -5.98 0.73 -3.50
CA ARG A 136 -6.02 1.55 -4.72
C ARG A 136 -4.63 2.08 -5.11
N SER A 137 -3.89 2.58 -4.14
CA SER A 137 -2.56 3.17 -4.33
C SER A 137 -1.75 3.12 -3.04
N PHE A 138 -0.51 3.55 -3.10
CA PHE A 138 0.32 3.74 -1.92
C PHE A 138 1.13 5.04 -2.02
N GLU A 139 1.62 5.51 -0.89
CA GLU A 139 2.67 6.52 -0.76
C GLU A 139 3.76 6.00 0.17
N THR A 140 4.99 6.45 -0.02
CA THR A 140 6.15 6.09 0.80
C THR A 140 6.73 7.31 1.50
N VAL A 141 7.14 7.13 2.75
CA VAL A 141 7.92 8.10 3.52
C VAL A 141 9.16 7.37 4.02
N ILE A 142 10.33 7.97 3.79
CA ILE A 142 11.61 7.41 4.21
C ILE A 142 12.26 8.44 5.12
N GLU A 143 12.52 8.05 6.36
CA GLU A 143 13.12 8.92 7.36
C GLU A 143 14.27 8.22 8.07
N GLN A 144 15.29 8.99 8.41
CA GLN A 144 16.39 8.56 9.26
C GLN A 144 16.06 8.96 10.69
N VAL A 145 15.37 8.07 11.40
CA VAL A 145 14.94 8.30 12.77
C VAL A 145 15.35 7.13 13.65
N ASP A 146 15.37 7.35 14.95
CA ASP A 146 15.49 6.27 15.91
C ASP A 146 14.37 5.24 15.65
N TRP A 147 14.74 3.97 15.49
CA TRP A 147 13.81 2.87 15.23
C TRP A 147 12.67 2.78 16.26
N THR A 148 12.90 3.24 17.49
CA THR A 148 11.88 3.31 18.55
C THR A 148 10.71 4.23 18.18
N LYS A 149 10.92 5.18 17.26
CA LYS A 149 9.89 6.14 16.82
C LYS A 149 9.03 5.63 15.66
N ARG A 150 9.27 4.42 15.16
CA ARG A 150 8.52 3.86 14.02
C ARG A 150 7.01 3.79 14.25
N HIS A 151 6.58 3.52 15.48
CA HIS A 151 5.15 3.51 15.83
C HIS A 151 4.51 4.89 15.70
N GLU A 152 5.22 5.91 16.15
CA GLU A 152 4.78 7.29 16.09
C GLU A 152 4.69 7.77 14.64
N MET A 153 5.70 7.46 13.83
CA MET A 153 5.73 7.72 12.40
C MET A 153 4.55 7.02 11.67
N ALA A 154 4.29 5.75 11.97
CA ALA A 154 3.19 5.01 11.37
C ALA A 154 1.82 5.60 11.74
N LEU A 155 1.62 5.99 13.01
CA LEU A 155 0.39 6.64 13.47
C LEU A 155 0.17 8.00 12.83
N GLN A 156 1.23 8.80 12.68
CA GLN A 156 1.16 10.09 12.01
C GLN A 156 0.79 9.92 10.54
N LEU A 157 1.41 8.94 9.87
CA LEU A 157 1.13 8.66 8.47
C LEU A 157 -0.30 8.11 8.26
N LEU A 158 -0.79 7.25 9.16
CA LEU A 158 -2.17 6.75 9.11
C LEU A 158 -3.19 7.89 9.20
N ARG A 159 -2.98 8.84 10.10
CA ARG A 159 -3.86 9.99 10.35
C ARG A 159 -3.77 11.08 9.28
N ARG A 160 -2.81 11.00 8.38
CA ARG A 160 -2.64 11.98 7.31
C ARG A 160 -3.86 11.93 6.39
N VAL A 161 -4.60 13.02 6.33
CA VAL A 161 -5.70 13.14 5.37
C VAL A 161 -5.08 13.16 3.96
N PRO A 162 -5.40 12.21 3.08
CA PRO A 162 -4.89 12.26 1.72
C PRO A 162 -5.35 13.57 1.07
N ALA A 163 -4.46 14.21 0.31
CA ALA A 163 -4.86 15.35 -0.49
C ALA A 163 -6.04 14.92 -1.40
N PRO A 164 -7.12 15.71 -1.47
CA PRO A 164 -8.24 15.35 -2.32
C PRO A 164 -7.75 15.17 -3.76
N ASP A 165 -8.04 14.02 -4.35
CA ASP A 165 -7.77 13.78 -5.77
C ASP A 165 -8.72 14.64 -6.62
N ILE A 166 -8.30 15.87 -6.86
CA ILE A 166 -9.04 16.87 -7.62
C ILE A 166 -9.14 16.47 -9.11
N SER A 167 -8.26 15.57 -9.59
CA SER A 167 -8.20 15.19 -11.02
C SER A 167 -9.48 14.52 -11.51
N ARG A 168 -10.18 13.78 -10.67
CA ARG A 168 -11.49 13.18 -10.98
C ARG A 168 -12.62 14.19 -11.14
N PHE A 169 -12.53 15.29 -10.40
CA PHE A 169 -13.56 16.33 -10.43
C PHE A 169 -13.43 17.27 -11.65
N ILE A 170 -12.20 17.45 -12.13
CA ILE A 170 -11.92 18.33 -13.29
C ILE A 170 -12.42 17.71 -14.60
N ARG A 171 -12.51 16.36 -14.69
CA ARG A 171 -12.90 15.68 -15.93
C ARG A 171 -14.40 15.61 -16.22
N THR A 172 -15.28 15.83 -15.25
CA THR A 172 -16.70 15.51 -15.39
C THR A 172 -17.69 16.63 -15.11
N ASP A 173 -17.26 17.78 -14.54
CA ASP A 173 -18.23 18.83 -14.16
C ASP A 173 -17.64 20.25 -14.32
N PRO A 174 -18.42 21.24 -14.81
CA PRO A 174 -17.98 22.63 -14.84
C PRO A 174 -17.63 23.11 -13.42
N LEU A 175 -16.54 23.85 -13.30
CA LEU A 175 -15.97 24.35 -12.00
C LEU A 175 -17.02 24.96 -11.07
N SER A 176 -18.08 25.55 -11.60
CA SER A 176 -19.17 26.15 -10.82
C SER A 176 -20.04 25.13 -10.07
N LYS A 177 -20.20 23.92 -10.60
CA LYS A 177 -20.95 22.85 -9.93
C LYS A 177 -20.09 22.14 -8.88
N LEU A 178 -18.79 22.05 -9.16
CA LEU A 178 -17.80 21.47 -8.24
C LEU A 178 -17.74 22.27 -6.93
N TYR A 179 -17.62 23.59 -7.04
CA TYR A 179 -17.53 24.50 -5.89
C TYR A 179 -18.70 24.36 -4.91
N ARG A 180 -19.93 24.09 -5.41
CA ARG A 180 -21.12 23.90 -4.57
C ARG A 180 -21.15 22.58 -3.83
N ARG A 181 -20.42 21.57 -4.29
CA ARG A 181 -20.40 20.21 -3.71
C ARG A 181 -19.25 19.98 -2.72
N LEU A 182 -18.25 20.85 -2.71
CA LEU A 182 -17.13 20.75 -1.78
C LEU A 182 -17.51 21.21 -0.37
N PRO A 183 -17.05 20.48 0.67
CA PRO A 183 -17.12 20.96 2.03
C PRO A 183 -16.46 22.34 2.15
N PRO A 184 -16.94 23.21 3.04
CA PRO A 184 -16.44 24.59 3.17
C PRO A 184 -14.91 24.68 3.33
N MET A 185 -14.30 23.71 4.02
CA MET A 185 -12.86 23.67 4.28
C MET A 185 -11.99 23.49 3.02
N PHE A 186 -12.55 23.04 1.89
CA PHE A 186 -11.80 22.83 0.65
C PHE A 186 -12.04 23.91 -0.42
N ARG A 187 -12.94 24.86 -0.17
CA ARG A 187 -13.27 25.90 -1.16
C ARG A 187 -12.14 26.89 -1.38
N PHE A 188 -11.34 27.18 -0.34
CA PHE A 188 -10.20 28.10 -0.44
C PHE A 188 -9.10 27.63 -1.39
N VAL A 189 -8.97 26.30 -1.62
CA VAL A 189 -8.00 25.73 -2.55
C VAL A 189 -8.36 26.12 -3.99
N ILE A 190 -9.64 26.12 -4.34
CA ILE A 190 -10.10 26.48 -5.69
C ILE A 190 -9.99 28.00 -5.91
N ASP A 191 -10.21 28.80 -4.89
CA ASP A 191 -10.09 30.26 -4.97
C ASP A 191 -8.65 30.71 -5.26
N ALA A 192 -7.65 29.95 -4.76
CA ALA A 192 -6.22 30.18 -5.04
C ALA A 192 -5.82 29.90 -6.50
N PHE A 193 -6.59 29.11 -7.26
CA PHE A 193 -6.35 28.84 -8.69
C PHE A 193 -7.14 29.77 -9.64
N ARG A 194 -7.96 30.67 -9.09
CA ARG A 194 -8.73 31.68 -9.85
C ARG A 194 -8.10 33.06 -9.87
N SER A 195 -7.06 33.27 -9.07
CA SER A 195 -6.21 34.47 -9.06
C SER A 195 -4.94 34.26 -9.87
#